data_b0f73213721ef297e5de23f4f1f040ab
#
_entry.id   b0f73213721ef297e5de23f4f1f040ab
#
_cell.length_a   1.000
_cell.length_b   1.000
_cell.length_c   1.000
_cell.angle_alpha   90.00
_cell.angle_beta   90.00
_cell.angle_gamma   90.00
#
_symmetry.space_group_name_H-M   'P 1'
#
loop_
_entity.id
_entity.type
_entity.pdbx_description
1 polymer ?
#
loop_
_entity_poly.entity_id
_entity_poly.type
_entity_poly.pdbx_seq_one_letter_code
_entity_poly.pdbx_strand_id
1 'polypeptide(L)'
;PLVNENGTFAAVPNLVRANPLHAFLYQGYRKDNDSALEGTVKLNYDLHAITKGLSIGGKFSYNSYIEDNGMGLNVVEPVWKYNENGTYQRLLAKVFPSLINFASGAKKRVYWEAFVNYSRQFAEKHNVSGLILYNYNSYQAPGDGEYGGLPQVYQGLVARANYDFEGKYLVEINLGYNGSNRFVEGERYALFPSASVGWIVTNESFLKDSKLLPYWKIRASLGQVGNDKFGSNFAYYSEATYAAGTNYNFGESPTAASGGLLEGKAAQIVSWERSTKFNIGMDTRWFEGKLTLNAEYFRENRTNILKTPSRTNIISGVTSFSPQNLMEVKNQGVEVEVGWDHKIKDFGYRIKANIAYN
;
A
#
# COMPACT_ATOMS: atom_id res chain seq x y z
N PRO A 1 -43.18 -15.87 -23.29
CA PRO A 1 -42.58 -17.21 -23.32
C PRO A 1 -41.08 -17.14 -23.46
N LEU A 2 -40.35 -18.16 -22.98
CA LEU A 2 -38.88 -18.27 -23.18
C LEU A 2 -38.55 -18.93 -24.52
N VAL A 3 -39.51 -19.69 -25.03
CA VAL A 3 -39.44 -20.39 -26.31
C VAL A 3 -40.72 -20.05 -27.09
N ASN A 4 -40.58 -19.76 -28.37
CA ASN A 4 -41.69 -19.53 -29.29
C ASN A 4 -42.41 -20.84 -29.61
N GLU A 5 -43.61 -20.76 -30.15
CA GLU A 5 -44.38 -21.94 -30.55
C GLU A 5 -43.69 -22.84 -31.60
N ASN A 6 -42.83 -22.24 -32.41
CA ASN A 6 -42.03 -22.95 -33.39
C ASN A 6 -40.73 -23.58 -32.81
N GLY A 7 -40.57 -23.58 -31.50
CA GLY A 7 -39.38 -24.13 -30.80
C GLY A 7 -38.14 -23.26 -30.79
N THR A 8 -38.18 -22.05 -31.36
CA THR A 8 -37.04 -21.13 -31.34
C THR A 8 -37.00 -20.31 -30.03
N PHE A 9 -35.80 -19.83 -29.63
CA PHE A 9 -35.67 -18.98 -28.45
C PHE A 9 -36.34 -17.63 -28.67
N ALA A 10 -37.23 -17.25 -27.76
CA ALA A 10 -37.94 -16.01 -27.81
C ALA A 10 -37.06 -14.83 -27.39
N ALA A 11 -37.14 -13.73 -28.14
CA ALA A 11 -36.51 -12.48 -27.75
C ALA A 11 -37.28 -11.84 -26.58
N VAL A 12 -36.58 -11.31 -25.59
CA VAL A 12 -37.17 -10.45 -24.56
C VAL A 12 -37.28 -9.05 -25.13
N PRO A 13 -38.42 -8.36 -25.01
CA PRO A 13 -38.58 -6.99 -25.47
C PRO A 13 -37.47 -6.10 -24.95
N ASN A 14 -36.82 -5.33 -25.82
CA ASN A 14 -35.70 -4.40 -25.55
C ASN A 14 -34.36 -5.01 -25.05
N LEU A 15 -34.28 -6.36 -24.92
CA LEU A 15 -33.09 -7.03 -24.42
C LEU A 15 -32.78 -8.28 -25.27
N VAL A 16 -32.13 -8.08 -26.41
CA VAL A 16 -31.87 -9.14 -27.42
C VAL A 16 -31.13 -10.38 -26.85
N ARG A 17 -30.34 -10.20 -25.76
CA ARG A 17 -29.53 -11.25 -25.14
C ARG A 17 -30.02 -11.72 -23.78
N ALA A 18 -31.22 -11.33 -23.38
CA ALA A 18 -31.70 -11.57 -22.02
C ALA A 18 -32.67 -12.76 -21.86
N ASN A 19 -32.76 -13.65 -22.83
CA ASN A 19 -33.51 -14.90 -22.64
C ASN A 19 -32.71 -15.80 -21.68
N PRO A 20 -33.19 -16.03 -20.45
CA PRO A 20 -32.42 -16.76 -19.43
C PRO A 20 -32.19 -18.23 -19.80
N LEU A 21 -33.13 -18.86 -20.52
CA LEU A 21 -32.98 -20.23 -20.98
C LEU A 21 -31.90 -20.33 -22.08
N HIS A 22 -31.90 -19.37 -23.01
CA HIS A 22 -30.85 -19.26 -24.03
C HIS A 22 -29.48 -19.02 -23.38
N ALA A 23 -29.40 -18.09 -22.42
CA ALA A 23 -28.19 -17.81 -21.69
C ALA A 23 -27.63 -19.04 -20.95
N PHE A 24 -28.50 -19.78 -20.30
CA PHE A 24 -28.10 -20.97 -19.56
C PHE A 24 -27.61 -22.11 -20.46
N LEU A 25 -28.23 -22.31 -21.62
CA LEU A 25 -27.94 -23.44 -22.51
C LEU A 25 -26.85 -23.16 -23.53
N TYR A 26 -26.69 -21.91 -23.98
CA TYR A 26 -25.94 -21.59 -25.20
C TYR A 26 -25.00 -20.37 -25.09
N GLN A 27 -24.56 -20.00 -23.88
CA GLN A 27 -23.51 -18.95 -23.74
C GLN A 27 -22.09 -19.47 -23.77
N GLY A 28 -21.93 -20.79 -23.85
CA GLY A 28 -20.63 -21.42 -23.77
C GLY A 28 -20.12 -21.50 -22.32
N TYR A 29 -18.84 -21.53 -22.16
CA TYR A 29 -18.19 -21.53 -20.84
C TYR A 29 -16.85 -20.80 -20.87
N ARG A 30 -16.39 -20.40 -19.71
CA ARG A 30 -15.04 -19.93 -19.46
C ARG A 30 -14.42 -20.77 -18.35
N LYS A 31 -13.19 -21.16 -18.53
CA LYS A 31 -12.40 -21.88 -17.54
C LYS A 31 -11.17 -21.04 -17.20
N ASP A 32 -11.10 -20.58 -15.97
CA ASP A 32 -9.98 -19.84 -15.42
C ASP A 32 -9.17 -20.75 -14.51
N ASN A 33 -7.84 -20.63 -14.55
CA ASN A 33 -6.94 -21.35 -13.66
C ASN A 33 -5.94 -20.34 -13.09
N ASP A 34 -5.97 -20.17 -11.79
CA ASP A 34 -5.00 -19.33 -11.09
C ASP A 34 -3.98 -20.22 -10.37
N SER A 35 -2.73 -19.85 -10.45
CA SER A 35 -1.64 -20.57 -9.80
C SER A 35 -0.83 -19.62 -8.94
N ALA A 36 -0.58 -20.00 -7.70
CA ALA A 36 0.29 -19.28 -6.78
C ALA A 36 1.48 -20.16 -6.39
N LEU A 37 2.69 -19.62 -6.51
CA LEU A 37 3.91 -20.22 -5.99
C LEU A 37 4.54 -19.23 -5.00
N GLU A 38 4.66 -19.66 -3.75
CA GLU A 38 5.26 -18.87 -2.68
C GLU A 38 6.35 -19.67 -2.00
N GLY A 39 7.56 -19.12 -1.95
CA GLY A 39 8.70 -19.76 -1.33
C GLY A 39 9.52 -18.77 -0.52
N THR A 40 9.90 -19.15 0.70
CA THR A 40 10.77 -18.35 1.55
C THR A 40 11.84 -19.23 2.18
N VAL A 41 13.09 -18.80 2.05
CA VAL A 41 14.25 -19.41 2.72
C VAL A 41 14.83 -18.37 3.66
N LYS A 42 15.07 -18.76 4.90
CA LYS A 42 15.73 -17.92 5.91
C LYS A 42 16.89 -18.66 6.51
N LEU A 43 18.04 -18.01 6.55
CA LEU A 43 19.28 -18.52 7.13
C LEU A 43 19.72 -17.58 8.25
N ASN A 44 20.11 -18.13 9.39
CA ASN A 44 20.73 -17.40 10.48
C ASN A 44 21.96 -18.18 10.92
N TYR A 45 23.04 -17.46 11.16
CA TYR A 45 24.28 -18.06 11.64
C TYR A 45 24.81 -17.26 12.83
N ASP A 46 25.08 -17.97 13.91
CA ASP A 46 25.63 -17.38 15.11
C ASP A 46 27.17 -17.27 15.00
N LEU A 47 27.67 -16.07 15.13
CA LEU A 47 29.11 -15.75 15.07
C LEU A 47 29.73 -15.63 16.48
N HIS A 48 29.24 -16.40 17.43
CA HIS A 48 29.72 -16.41 18.82
C HIS A 48 31.23 -16.65 18.94
N ALA A 49 31.81 -17.37 17.98
CA ALA A 49 33.26 -17.61 17.93
C ALA A 49 34.06 -16.31 17.67
N ILE A 50 33.46 -15.31 17.00
CA ILE A 50 34.10 -14.01 16.77
C ILE A 50 33.84 -13.09 17.97
N THR A 51 32.58 -12.95 18.35
CA THR A 51 32.18 -12.20 19.56
C THR A 51 30.80 -12.63 20.05
N LYS A 52 30.64 -12.67 21.37
CA LYS A 52 29.36 -13.03 22.00
C LYS A 52 28.26 -12.07 21.57
N GLY A 53 27.13 -12.62 21.10
CA GLY A 53 25.95 -11.88 20.73
C GLY A 53 25.93 -11.36 19.30
N LEU A 54 26.93 -11.71 18.46
CA LEU A 54 26.96 -11.39 17.05
C LEU A 54 26.29 -12.50 16.24
N SER A 55 25.43 -12.14 15.32
CA SER A 55 24.83 -13.07 14.35
C SER A 55 24.67 -12.40 12.99
N ILE A 56 24.70 -13.20 11.94
CA ILE A 56 24.43 -12.81 10.57
C ILE A 56 23.30 -13.63 10.02
N GLY A 57 22.48 -13.06 9.19
CA GLY A 57 21.41 -13.79 8.55
C GLY A 57 20.98 -13.20 7.23
N GLY A 58 20.14 -13.96 6.56
CA GLY A 58 19.55 -13.55 5.30
C GLY A 58 18.21 -14.24 5.09
N LYS A 59 17.39 -13.61 4.29
CA LYS A 59 16.11 -14.14 3.85
C LYS A 59 15.95 -13.91 2.35
N PHE A 60 15.47 -14.92 1.66
CA PHE A 60 15.06 -14.83 0.27
C PHE A 60 13.62 -15.30 0.15
N SER A 61 12.80 -14.53 -0.56
CA SER A 61 11.40 -14.87 -0.81
C SER A 61 11.07 -14.63 -2.27
N TYR A 62 10.43 -15.60 -2.87
CA TYR A 62 9.92 -15.53 -4.23
C TYR A 62 8.43 -15.85 -4.23
N ASN A 63 7.62 -14.94 -4.74
CA ASN A 63 6.19 -15.12 -4.89
C ASN A 63 5.84 -14.88 -6.37
N SER A 64 5.13 -15.83 -6.95
CA SER A 64 4.59 -15.73 -8.31
C SER A 64 3.11 -16.07 -8.27
N TYR A 65 2.32 -15.23 -8.87
CA TYR A 65 0.89 -15.44 -9.05
C TYR A 65 0.58 -15.30 -10.55
N ILE A 66 0.09 -16.37 -11.13
CA ILE A 66 -0.27 -16.45 -12.55
C ILE A 66 -1.78 -16.50 -12.64
N GLU A 67 -2.35 -15.45 -13.19
CA GLU A 67 -3.76 -15.38 -13.57
C GLU A 67 -3.87 -15.92 -15.00
N ASP A 68 -4.25 -17.16 -15.14
CA ASP A 68 -4.57 -17.73 -16.44
C ASP A 68 -6.06 -17.57 -16.70
N ASN A 69 -6.41 -16.46 -17.32
CA ASN A 69 -7.81 -16.14 -17.67
C ASN A 69 -8.40 -17.14 -18.69
N GLY A 70 -7.63 -18.12 -19.02
CA GLY A 70 -8.10 -19.38 -19.54
C GLY A 70 -8.62 -19.36 -20.95
N MET A 71 -9.31 -20.43 -21.22
CA MET A 71 -9.94 -20.76 -22.51
C MET A 71 -11.45 -20.77 -22.34
N GLY A 72 -12.14 -20.11 -23.24
CA GLY A 72 -13.58 -20.15 -23.28
C GLY A 72 -14.13 -20.67 -24.59
N LEU A 73 -15.33 -21.21 -24.55
CA LEU A 73 -16.10 -21.55 -25.73
C LEU A 73 -17.22 -20.52 -25.91
N ASN A 74 -17.19 -19.81 -27.02
CA ASN A 74 -18.28 -18.93 -27.39
C ASN A 74 -19.25 -19.68 -28.32
N VAL A 75 -20.49 -19.79 -27.92
CA VAL A 75 -21.56 -20.39 -28.69
C VAL A 75 -22.77 -19.50 -28.59
N VAL A 76 -23.41 -19.18 -29.67
CA VAL A 76 -24.64 -18.41 -29.65
C VAL A 76 -25.66 -19.05 -30.60
N GLU A 77 -26.79 -19.49 -30.07
CA GLU A 77 -27.93 -19.89 -30.87
C GLU A 77 -28.83 -18.69 -31.21
N PRO A 78 -29.51 -18.68 -32.34
CA PRO A 78 -30.35 -17.55 -32.74
C PRO A 78 -31.49 -17.28 -31.77
N VAL A 79 -31.82 -16.03 -31.59
CA VAL A 79 -32.98 -15.54 -30.83
C VAL A 79 -33.92 -14.84 -31.79
N TRP A 80 -35.19 -15.12 -31.66
CA TRP A 80 -36.23 -14.71 -32.61
C TRP A 80 -37.32 -13.90 -31.93
N LYS A 81 -37.76 -12.83 -32.55
CA LYS A 81 -38.93 -12.06 -32.17
C LYS A 81 -40.14 -12.54 -32.98
N TYR A 82 -41.26 -12.86 -32.32
CA TYR A 82 -42.55 -13.03 -32.97
C TYR A 82 -43.17 -11.68 -33.24
N ASN A 83 -43.59 -11.45 -34.49
CA ASN A 83 -44.26 -10.21 -34.92
C ASN A 83 -45.77 -10.43 -35.01
N GLU A 84 -46.57 -9.38 -34.86
CA GLU A 84 -48.02 -9.40 -34.91
C GLU A 84 -48.63 -9.95 -36.24
N ASN A 85 -47.85 -9.89 -37.31
CA ASN A 85 -48.22 -10.43 -38.60
C ASN A 85 -47.98 -11.94 -38.75
N GLY A 86 -47.65 -12.64 -37.66
CA GLY A 86 -47.44 -14.09 -37.67
C GLY A 86 -46.03 -14.52 -38.13
N THR A 87 -45.12 -13.58 -38.37
CA THR A 87 -43.76 -13.90 -38.83
C THR A 87 -42.72 -13.87 -37.69
N TYR A 88 -41.60 -14.57 -37.88
CA TYR A 88 -40.49 -14.60 -36.93
C TYR A 88 -39.31 -13.81 -37.52
N GLN A 89 -38.85 -12.81 -36.78
CA GLN A 89 -37.67 -12.02 -37.12
C GLN A 89 -36.49 -12.48 -36.28
N ARG A 90 -35.38 -12.84 -36.92
CA ARG A 90 -34.16 -13.18 -36.23
C ARG A 90 -33.50 -11.91 -35.71
N LEU A 91 -33.29 -11.78 -34.40
CA LEU A 91 -32.62 -10.66 -33.77
C LEU A 91 -31.15 -10.95 -33.44
N LEU A 92 -30.78 -12.21 -33.20
CA LEU A 92 -29.41 -12.62 -32.92
C LEU A 92 -29.03 -13.72 -33.93
N ALA A 93 -27.89 -13.52 -34.57
CA ALA A 93 -27.36 -14.53 -35.48
C ALA A 93 -26.75 -15.72 -34.75
N LYS A 94 -26.72 -16.86 -35.39
CA LYS A 94 -26.00 -18.02 -34.90
C LYS A 94 -24.49 -17.72 -34.92
N VAL A 95 -23.84 -18.02 -33.79
CA VAL A 95 -22.36 -18.04 -33.74
C VAL A 95 -21.95 -19.49 -33.53
N PHE A 96 -21.17 -20.00 -34.46
CA PHE A 96 -20.64 -21.36 -34.37
C PHE A 96 -19.63 -21.44 -33.21
N PRO A 97 -19.50 -22.60 -32.56
CA PRO A 97 -18.55 -22.79 -31.50
C PRO A 97 -17.15 -22.31 -31.89
N SER A 98 -16.62 -21.37 -31.12
CA SER A 98 -15.26 -20.83 -31.31
C SER A 98 -14.55 -20.74 -29.97
N LEU A 99 -13.27 -21.08 -29.97
CA LEU A 99 -12.44 -20.93 -28.81
C LEU A 99 -12.03 -19.45 -28.66
N ILE A 100 -12.16 -18.96 -27.45
CA ILE A 100 -11.69 -17.63 -27.08
C ILE A 100 -10.58 -17.81 -26.07
N ASN A 101 -9.40 -17.25 -26.37
CA ASN A 101 -8.30 -17.15 -25.43
C ASN A 101 -8.38 -15.79 -24.74
N PHE A 102 -8.38 -15.79 -23.43
CA PHE A 102 -8.36 -14.59 -22.64
C PHE A 102 -6.91 -14.25 -22.28
N ALA A 103 -6.63 -12.95 -22.08
CA ALA A 103 -5.31 -12.53 -21.71
C ALA A 103 -4.92 -13.09 -20.33
N SER A 104 -3.74 -13.69 -20.28
CA SER A 104 -3.13 -14.16 -19.04
C SER A 104 -2.20 -13.11 -18.48
N GLY A 105 -2.04 -13.06 -17.16
CA GLY A 105 -1.17 -12.14 -16.48
C GLY A 105 -0.34 -12.83 -15.41
N ALA A 106 0.88 -12.37 -15.22
CA ALA A 106 1.72 -12.87 -14.15
C ALA A 106 2.18 -11.71 -13.23
N LYS A 107 1.94 -11.87 -11.93
CA LYS A 107 2.50 -11.01 -10.91
C LYS A 107 3.64 -11.74 -10.23
N LYS A 108 4.76 -11.08 -10.04
CA LYS A 108 5.89 -11.67 -9.31
C LYS A 108 6.49 -10.69 -8.33
N ARG A 109 6.95 -11.21 -7.21
CA ARG A 109 7.71 -10.47 -6.22
C ARG A 109 8.96 -11.24 -5.86
N VAL A 110 10.08 -10.55 -5.90
CA VAL A 110 11.36 -11.03 -5.40
C VAL A 110 11.74 -10.15 -4.22
N TYR A 111 11.96 -10.77 -3.08
CA TYR A 111 12.44 -10.07 -1.89
C TYR A 111 13.67 -10.78 -1.35
N TRP A 112 14.69 -10.03 -0.98
CA TRP A 112 15.78 -10.55 -0.20
C TRP A 112 16.30 -9.52 0.79
N GLU A 113 16.84 -10.01 1.88
CA GLU A 113 17.48 -9.22 2.91
C GLU A 113 18.72 -9.93 3.43
N ALA A 114 19.70 -9.14 3.83
CA ALA A 114 20.85 -9.59 4.58
C ALA A 114 21.00 -8.69 5.81
N PHE A 115 21.34 -9.27 6.94
CA PHE A 115 21.44 -8.51 8.17
C PHE A 115 22.54 -9.04 9.10
N VAL A 116 23.05 -8.11 9.91
CA VAL A 116 23.96 -8.36 11.02
C VAL A 116 23.27 -7.86 12.29
N ASN A 117 23.17 -8.73 13.28
CA ASN A 117 22.66 -8.38 14.60
C ASN A 117 23.78 -8.52 15.64
N TYR A 118 23.76 -7.62 16.58
CA TYR A 118 24.59 -7.68 17.78
C TYR A 118 23.72 -7.43 19.00
N SER A 119 23.85 -8.26 20.04
CA SER A 119 23.15 -8.05 21.31
C SER A 119 24.01 -8.57 22.45
N ARG A 120 24.37 -7.70 23.38
CA ARG A 120 25.22 -8.06 24.50
C ARG A 120 24.93 -7.20 25.72
N GLN A 121 24.98 -7.84 26.88
CA GLN A 121 25.00 -7.18 28.18
C GLN A 121 26.44 -7.04 28.68
N PHE A 122 26.82 -5.84 29.13
CA PHE A 122 28.11 -5.55 29.75
C PHE A 122 27.91 -5.14 31.21
N ALA A 123 28.79 -5.63 32.06
CA ALA A 123 28.81 -5.32 33.49
C ALA A 123 27.42 -5.44 34.17
N GLU A 124 26.55 -6.34 33.67
CA GLU A 124 25.19 -6.59 34.18
C GLU A 124 24.25 -5.36 34.14
N LYS A 125 24.72 -4.23 33.66
CA LYS A 125 24.01 -2.94 33.70
C LYS A 125 23.76 -2.34 32.33
N HIS A 126 24.63 -2.61 31.37
CA HIS A 126 24.58 -1.99 30.06
C HIS A 126 24.12 -3.00 29.01
N ASN A 127 22.89 -2.88 28.53
CA ASN A 127 22.39 -3.67 27.44
C ASN A 127 22.55 -2.89 26.12
N VAL A 128 23.32 -3.45 25.22
CA VAL A 128 23.56 -2.86 23.90
C VAL A 128 23.04 -3.82 22.85
N SER A 129 22.25 -3.32 21.92
CA SER A 129 21.89 -4.07 20.73
C SER A 129 21.96 -3.21 19.47
N GLY A 130 22.27 -3.84 18.35
CA GLY A 130 22.39 -3.19 17.07
C GLY A 130 21.95 -4.10 15.95
N LEU A 131 21.46 -3.49 14.88
CA LEU A 131 21.06 -4.14 13.64
C LEU A 131 21.58 -3.29 12.48
N ILE A 132 22.22 -3.93 11.51
CA ILE A 132 22.41 -3.39 10.17
C ILE A 132 21.73 -4.35 9.22
N LEU A 133 20.83 -3.85 8.37
CA LEU A 133 20.05 -4.63 7.45
C LEU A 133 20.01 -3.94 6.10
N TYR A 134 20.27 -4.69 5.04
CA TYR A 134 19.98 -4.30 3.67
C TYR A 134 18.84 -5.15 3.13
N ASN A 135 17.88 -4.53 2.45
CA ASN A 135 16.79 -5.21 1.79
C ASN A 135 16.61 -4.75 0.34
N TYR A 136 16.08 -5.66 -0.46
CA TYR A 136 15.69 -5.44 -1.83
C TYR A 136 14.32 -6.06 -2.08
N ASN A 137 13.40 -5.31 -2.67
CA ASN A 137 12.08 -5.77 -3.04
C ASN A 137 11.79 -5.34 -4.48
N SER A 138 11.51 -6.30 -5.34
CA SER A 138 11.08 -6.06 -6.71
C SER A 138 9.69 -6.65 -6.90
N TYR A 139 8.75 -5.84 -7.32
CA TYR A 139 7.39 -6.25 -7.64
C TYR A 139 7.08 -5.90 -9.08
N GLN A 140 6.61 -6.88 -9.84
CA GLN A 140 6.19 -6.73 -11.21
C GLN A 140 4.78 -7.30 -11.38
N ALA A 141 3.90 -6.55 -12.01
CA ALA A 141 2.56 -6.99 -12.37
C ALA A 141 2.26 -6.56 -13.81
N PRO A 142 1.37 -7.27 -14.52
CA PRO A 142 0.80 -6.74 -15.73
C PRO A 142 0.17 -5.38 -15.47
N GLY A 143 0.29 -4.48 -16.38
CA GLY A 143 -0.29 -3.14 -16.26
C GLY A 143 -0.74 -2.62 -17.61
N ASP A 144 -1.74 -1.76 -17.56
CA ASP A 144 -2.20 -1.04 -18.73
C ASP A 144 -1.31 0.19 -18.96
N GLY A 145 -1.07 0.51 -20.23
CA GLY A 145 -0.31 1.68 -20.63
C GLY A 145 1.17 1.43 -20.91
N GLU A 146 1.85 2.48 -21.32
CA GLU A 146 3.22 2.45 -21.85
C GLU A 146 4.26 1.89 -20.88
N TYR A 147 4.03 2.05 -19.57
CA TYR A 147 4.93 1.60 -18.50
C TYR A 147 4.35 0.42 -17.70
N GLY A 148 3.29 -0.19 -18.22
CA GLY A 148 2.71 -1.40 -17.64
C GLY A 148 3.72 -2.56 -17.67
N GLY A 149 3.82 -3.28 -16.55
CA GLY A 149 4.72 -4.41 -16.45
C GLY A 149 6.16 -4.09 -16.08
N LEU A 150 6.56 -2.81 -15.95
CA LEU A 150 7.86 -2.47 -15.39
C LEU A 150 7.95 -2.85 -13.90
N PRO A 151 9.08 -3.42 -13.47
CA PRO A 151 9.25 -3.78 -12.06
C PRO A 151 9.35 -2.54 -11.19
N GLN A 152 8.58 -2.53 -10.10
CA GLN A 152 8.70 -1.55 -9.03
C GLN A 152 9.76 -2.05 -8.04
N VAL A 153 10.85 -1.32 -7.93
CA VAL A 153 11.99 -1.70 -7.11
C VAL A 153 12.11 -0.75 -5.92
N TYR A 154 12.21 -1.34 -4.75
CA TYR A 154 12.51 -0.67 -3.51
C TYR A 154 13.71 -1.35 -2.85
N GLN A 155 14.66 -0.57 -2.35
CA GLN A 155 15.78 -1.07 -1.58
C GLN A 155 16.06 -0.16 -0.39
N GLY A 156 16.61 -0.72 0.66
CA GLY A 156 16.86 0.02 1.88
C GLY A 156 18.05 -0.51 2.66
N LEU A 157 18.83 0.43 3.19
CA LEU A 157 19.82 0.15 4.23
C LEU A 157 19.29 0.72 5.54
N VAL A 158 19.16 -0.13 6.54
CA VAL A 158 18.66 0.22 7.87
C VAL A 158 19.74 -0.04 8.89
N ALA A 159 20.00 0.94 9.75
CA ALA A 159 20.82 0.76 10.94
C ALA A 159 20.00 1.12 12.18
N ARG A 160 20.07 0.29 13.21
CA ARG A 160 19.44 0.50 14.52
C ARG A 160 20.44 0.27 15.61
N ALA A 161 20.45 1.14 16.60
CA ALA A 161 21.20 0.96 17.83
C ALA A 161 20.29 1.21 19.02
N ASN A 162 20.31 0.30 19.98
CA ASN A 162 19.58 0.41 21.24
C ASN A 162 20.57 0.34 22.39
N TYR A 163 20.33 1.15 23.39
CA TYR A 163 21.06 1.16 24.63
C TYR A 163 20.09 1.23 25.81
N ASP A 164 20.30 0.36 26.78
CA ASP A 164 19.55 0.32 28.03
C ASP A 164 20.54 0.28 29.18
N PHE A 165 20.40 1.21 30.10
CA PHE A 165 21.18 1.28 31.33
C PHE A 165 20.32 0.90 32.53
N GLU A 166 20.65 -0.23 33.17
CA GLU A 166 19.99 -0.79 34.36
C GLU A 166 18.46 -0.94 34.22
N GLY A 167 17.92 -1.01 33.00
CA GLY A 167 16.46 -0.97 32.77
C GLY A 167 15.82 0.35 33.14
N LYS A 168 16.60 1.43 33.30
CA LYS A 168 16.14 2.75 33.70
C LYS A 168 16.10 3.72 32.53
N TYR A 169 17.22 3.87 31.85
CA TYR A 169 17.40 4.80 30.74
C TYR A 169 17.51 4.05 29.44
N LEU A 170 16.61 4.31 28.54
CA LEU A 170 16.47 3.66 27.25
C LEU A 170 16.74 4.67 26.14
N VAL A 171 17.58 4.32 25.18
CA VAL A 171 17.85 5.13 23.99
C VAL A 171 17.81 4.24 22.77
N GLU A 172 17.11 4.68 21.74
CA GLU A 172 17.10 4.03 20.43
C GLU A 172 17.37 5.05 19.34
N ILE A 173 18.23 4.69 18.40
CA ILE A 173 18.51 5.48 17.19
C ILE A 173 18.30 4.57 15.99
N ASN A 174 17.57 5.06 14.99
CA ASN A 174 17.36 4.37 13.74
C ASN A 174 17.74 5.29 12.58
N LEU A 175 18.38 4.71 11.57
CA LEU A 175 18.69 5.36 10.32
C LEU A 175 18.18 4.48 9.18
N GLY A 176 17.29 5.00 8.36
CA GLY A 176 16.81 4.35 7.14
C GLY A 176 17.30 5.13 5.92
N TYR A 177 18.09 4.50 5.06
CA TYR A 177 18.48 5.05 3.75
C TYR A 177 17.79 4.23 2.68
N ASN A 178 16.71 4.77 2.14
CA ASN A 178 15.77 4.05 1.28
C ASN A 178 15.81 4.58 -0.15
N GLY A 179 15.71 3.67 -1.11
CA GLY A 179 15.68 3.98 -2.53
C GLY A 179 14.46 3.37 -3.22
N SER A 180 13.86 4.13 -4.12
CA SER A 180 12.74 3.72 -4.95
C SER A 180 12.99 4.12 -6.40
N ASN A 181 12.75 3.18 -7.34
CA ASN A 181 12.87 3.50 -8.76
C ASN A 181 11.65 4.25 -9.33
N ARG A 182 10.72 4.63 -8.47
CA ARG A 182 9.60 5.52 -8.83
C ARG A 182 10.03 6.98 -9.03
N PHE A 183 11.25 7.31 -8.61
CA PHE A 183 11.83 8.65 -8.73
C PHE A 183 12.96 8.68 -9.77
N VAL A 184 13.20 9.85 -10.36
CA VAL A 184 14.32 10.08 -11.28
C VAL A 184 15.66 9.86 -10.59
N GLU A 185 16.69 9.65 -11.37
CA GLU A 185 18.05 9.60 -10.87
C GLU A 185 18.39 10.93 -10.13
N GLY A 186 18.98 10.82 -8.95
CA GLY A 186 19.21 11.95 -8.03
C GLY A 186 18.17 12.07 -6.92
N GLU A 187 16.91 11.74 -7.17
CA GLU A 187 15.83 11.78 -6.17
C GLU A 187 15.42 10.40 -5.61
N ARG A 188 16.04 9.33 -6.12
CA ARG A 188 15.70 7.93 -5.76
C ARG A 188 15.92 7.61 -4.30
N TYR A 189 16.97 8.19 -3.69
CA TYR A 189 17.39 7.83 -2.34
C TYR A 189 17.11 8.94 -1.35
N ALA A 190 16.64 8.57 -0.17
CA ALA A 190 16.42 9.52 0.91
C ALA A 190 16.78 8.91 2.27
N LEU A 191 17.28 9.75 3.16
CA LEU A 191 17.60 9.40 4.54
C LEU A 191 16.41 9.75 5.46
N PHE A 192 16.06 8.81 6.34
CA PHE A 192 14.99 8.92 7.32
C PHE A 192 15.51 8.54 8.71
N PRO A 193 16.04 9.52 9.46
CA PRO A 193 16.51 9.31 10.82
C PRO A 193 15.36 9.28 11.81
N SER A 194 15.54 8.53 12.91
CA SER A 194 14.70 8.64 14.09
C SER A 194 15.48 8.36 15.37
N ALA A 195 15.06 8.98 16.46
CA ALA A 195 15.59 8.74 17.78
C ALA A 195 14.46 8.69 18.80
N SER A 196 14.62 7.86 19.82
CA SER A 196 13.71 7.82 20.97
C SER A 196 14.49 7.66 22.26
N VAL A 197 13.91 8.22 23.33
CA VAL A 197 14.40 8.07 24.69
C VAL A 197 13.28 7.62 25.61
N GLY A 198 13.61 6.83 26.59
CA GLY A 198 12.69 6.37 27.62
C GLY A 198 13.35 6.38 29.00
N TRP A 199 12.58 6.77 29.99
CA TRP A 199 13.00 6.71 31.40
C TRP A 199 11.95 5.94 32.17
N ILE A 200 12.37 4.82 32.75
CA ILE A 200 11.53 4.02 33.67
C ILE A 200 11.76 4.55 35.08
N VAL A 201 10.95 5.50 35.48
CA VAL A 201 11.06 6.24 36.74
C VAL A 201 10.94 5.31 37.94
N THR A 202 10.13 4.28 37.85
CA THR A 202 9.93 3.31 38.92
C THR A 202 11.14 2.38 39.16
N ASN A 203 12.12 2.36 38.27
CA ASN A 203 13.35 1.61 38.50
C ASN A 203 14.39 2.43 39.28
N GLU A 204 14.09 3.71 39.59
CA GLU A 204 14.93 4.52 40.47
C GLU A 204 14.73 4.13 41.95
N SER A 205 15.79 4.33 42.72
CA SER A 205 15.82 3.92 44.13
C SER A 205 14.71 4.53 44.99
N PHE A 206 14.23 5.71 44.63
CA PHE A 206 13.17 6.43 45.35
C PHE A 206 11.75 5.93 45.05
N LEU A 207 11.52 5.14 44.00
CA LEU A 207 10.21 4.58 43.62
C LEU A 207 10.20 3.05 43.47
N LYS A 208 11.35 2.38 43.56
CA LYS A 208 11.54 0.98 43.22
C LYS A 208 10.57 0.02 43.93
N ASP A 209 10.16 0.34 45.17
CA ASP A 209 9.29 -0.52 45.97
C ASP A 209 7.88 0.06 46.16
N SER A 210 7.47 0.99 45.30
CA SER A 210 6.17 1.63 45.40
C SER A 210 5.04 0.66 45.00
N LYS A 211 4.22 0.27 45.96
CA LYS A 211 3.00 -0.52 45.69
C LYS A 211 1.90 0.29 45.02
N LEU A 212 1.91 1.60 45.25
CA LEU A 212 0.91 2.50 44.67
C LEU A 212 1.13 2.70 43.16
N LEU A 213 2.40 2.84 42.75
CA LEU A 213 2.82 3.12 41.38
C LEU A 213 3.92 2.14 40.97
N PRO A 214 3.59 0.87 40.67
CA PRO A 214 4.57 -0.17 40.34
C PRO A 214 5.23 0.03 38.97
N TYR A 215 4.67 0.87 38.11
CA TYR A 215 5.25 1.17 36.81
C TYR A 215 4.96 2.60 36.38
N TRP A 216 6.02 3.32 36.03
CA TRP A 216 5.97 4.65 35.40
C TRP A 216 7.12 4.80 34.43
N LYS A 217 6.76 4.98 33.15
CA LYS A 217 7.70 5.25 32.05
C LYS A 217 7.33 6.57 31.40
N ILE A 218 8.32 7.40 31.18
CA ILE A 218 8.25 8.60 30.34
C ILE A 218 8.99 8.27 29.03
N ARG A 219 8.42 8.65 27.90
CA ARG A 219 9.02 8.41 26.59
C ARG A 219 8.90 9.63 25.70
N ALA A 220 9.90 9.84 24.85
CA ALA A 220 9.85 10.83 23.79
C ALA A 220 10.50 10.26 22.53
N SER A 221 9.97 10.63 21.37
CA SER A 221 10.53 10.24 20.09
C SER A 221 10.40 11.35 19.06
N LEU A 222 11.37 11.40 18.17
CA LEU A 222 11.38 12.26 16.99
C LEU A 222 11.89 11.43 15.82
N GLY A 223 11.17 11.42 14.71
CA GLY A 223 11.57 10.64 13.56
C GLY A 223 10.98 11.13 12.26
N GLN A 224 11.63 10.73 11.17
CA GLN A 224 11.13 10.94 9.82
C GLN A 224 10.81 9.61 9.16
N VAL A 225 9.71 9.59 8.39
CA VAL A 225 9.34 8.50 7.49
C VAL A 225 9.07 9.04 6.10
N GLY A 226 9.41 8.25 5.09
CA GLY A 226 9.17 8.57 3.68
C GLY A 226 8.02 7.76 3.11
N ASN A 227 7.35 8.33 2.12
CA ASN A 227 6.38 7.65 1.30
C ASN A 227 6.72 7.85 -0.18
N ASP A 228 6.80 6.76 -0.93
CA ASP A 228 7.02 6.74 -2.38
C ASP A 228 5.76 6.38 -3.18
N LYS A 229 4.61 6.19 -2.49
CA LYS A 229 3.35 5.80 -3.12
C LYS A 229 2.57 7.02 -3.54
N PHE A 230 2.34 7.16 -4.83
CA PHE A 230 1.45 8.14 -5.44
C PHE A 230 0.66 7.46 -6.58
N GLY A 231 -0.43 8.07 -7.01
CA GLY A 231 -1.45 7.43 -7.85
C GLY A 231 -1.00 6.87 -9.19
N SER A 232 0.14 7.31 -9.75
CA SER A 232 0.74 6.72 -10.95
C SER A 232 2.12 6.15 -10.64
N ASN A 233 2.39 4.95 -11.14
CA ASN A 233 3.74 4.41 -11.13
C ASN A 233 4.56 5.15 -12.17
N PHE A 234 5.82 5.50 -11.83
CA PHE A 234 6.75 6.12 -12.79
C PHE A 234 6.26 7.45 -13.40
N ALA A 235 5.67 8.33 -12.57
CA ALA A 235 5.18 9.64 -13.02
C ALA A 235 6.25 10.49 -13.74
N TYR A 236 7.53 10.26 -13.47
CA TYR A 236 8.64 10.96 -14.12
C TYR A 236 8.94 10.50 -15.56
N TYR A 237 8.42 9.34 -15.99
CA TYR A 237 8.50 8.91 -17.38
C TYR A 237 7.44 9.56 -18.27
N SER A 238 6.53 10.32 -17.69
CA SER A 238 5.54 11.05 -18.44
C SER A 238 6.21 12.17 -19.24
N GLU A 239 6.59 11.87 -20.46
CA GLU A 239 7.06 12.89 -21.41
C GLU A 239 5.93 13.87 -21.76
N ALA A 240 6.30 15.08 -22.15
CA ALA A 240 5.36 16.00 -22.73
C ALA A 240 4.79 15.38 -24.00
N THR A 241 3.56 14.92 -23.94
CA THR A 241 2.89 14.36 -25.13
C THR A 241 2.07 15.44 -25.79
N TYR A 242 2.41 15.73 -27.04
CA TYR A 242 1.58 16.57 -27.90
C TYR A 242 0.58 15.65 -28.59
N ALA A 243 -0.67 15.69 -28.16
CA ALA A 243 -1.74 15.00 -28.88
C ALA A 243 -2.41 15.96 -29.84
N ALA A 244 -2.94 15.47 -30.96
CA ALA A 244 -3.84 16.20 -31.79
C ALA A 244 -5.03 16.68 -30.94
N GLY A 245 -5.17 17.98 -30.80
CA GLY A 245 -6.12 18.57 -29.86
C GLY A 245 -7.57 18.50 -30.32
N THR A 246 -8.40 19.09 -29.50
CA THR A 246 -9.83 19.24 -29.79
C THR A 246 -10.08 19.86 -31.17
N ASN A 247 -10.99 19.25 -31.89
CA ASN A 247 -11.46 19.79 -33.16
C ASN A 247 -11.98 21.23 -32.96
N TYR A 248 -11.54 22.13 -33.82
CA TYR A 248 -12.09 23.47 -33.89
C TYR A 248 -13.08 23.54 -35.04
N ASN A 249 -14.25 24.10 -34.79
CA ASN A 249 -15.26 24.29 -35.82
C ASN A 249 -15.05 25.64 -36.51
N PHE A 250 -14.83 25.62 -37.81
CA PHE A 250 -14.73 26.83 -38.65
C PHE A 250 -16.02 27.02 -39.43
N GLY A 251 -16.51 28.25 -39.49
CA GLY A 251 -17.66 28.66 -40.33
C GLY A 251 -19.03 28.36 -39.70
N GLU A 252 -20.08 28.70 -40.44
CA GLU A 252 -21.48 28.52 -40.01
C GLU A 252 -21.96 27.06 -40.01
N SER A 253 -21.31 26.21 -40.79
CA SER A 253 -21.52 24.76 -40.73
C SER A 253 -20.38 24.12 -39.94
N PRO A 254 -20.63 23.54 -38.76
CA PRO A 254 -19.57 22.99 -37.92
C PRO A 254 -18.96 21.76 -38.60
N THR A 255 -17.95 22.00 -39.42
CA THR A 255 -17.09 20.92 -39.92
C THR A 255 -15.92 20.82 -38.98
N ALA A 256 -15.84 19.73 -38.24
CA ALA A 256 -14.74 19.49 -37.33
C ALA A 256 -13.43 19.40 -38.09
N ALA A 257 -12.58 20.42 -37.98
CA ALA A 257 -11.20 20.35 -38.42
C ALA A 257 -10.30 19.94 -37.27
N SER A 258 -9.64 18.81 -37.43
CA SER A 258 -8.59 18.38 -36.47
C SER A 258 -7.37 19.26 -36.66
N GLY A 259 -6.88 19.92 -35.62
CA GLY A 259 -5.73 20.80 -35.80
C GLY A 259 -5.18 21.51 -34.57
N GLY A 260 -5.66 21.28 -33.40
CA GLY A 260 -5.04 21.82 -32.18
C GLY A 260 -3.98 20.88 -31.63
N LEU A 261 -2.78 21.39 -31.39
CA LEU A 261 -1.79 20.68 -30.55
C LEU A 261 -2.11 21.00 -29.10
N LEU A 262 -2.41 19.96 -28.31
CA LEU A 262 -2.50 20.07 -26.86
C LEU A 262 -1.18 19.63 -26.30
N GLU A 263 -0.56 20.46 -25.49
CA GLU A 263 0.54 20.04 -24.64
C GLU A 263 0.01 19.04 -23.62
N GLY A 264 0.57 17.84 -23.60
CA GLY A 264 0.28 16.85 -22.60
C GLY A 264 0.97 17.19 -21.27
N LYS A 265 1.00 16.23 -20.38
CA LYS A 265 1.67 16.36 -19.09
C LYS A 265 3.17 16.57 -19.29
N ALA A 266 3.71 17.67 -18.80
CA ALA A 266 5.16 17.83 -18.68
C ALA A 266 5.70 16.93 -17.57
N ALA A 267 6.81 16.24 -17.84
CA ALA A 267 7.54 15.53 -16.80
C ALA A 267 8.00 16.50 -15.71
N GLN A 268 7.76 16.14 -14.47
CA GLN A 268 8.17 16.95 -13.31
C GLN A 268 9.13 16.13 -12.46
N ILE A 269 10.14 16.77 -11.89
CA ILE A 269 10.99 16.17 -10.88
C ILE A 269 10.16 16.06 -9.61
N VAL A 270 9.91 14.83 -9.20
CA VAL A 270 9.20 14.51 -7.96
C VAL A 270 10.12 13.78 -7.00
N SER A 271 9.95 14.02 -5.72
CA SER A 271 10.73 13.43 -4.65
C SER A 271 9.85 12.82 -3.56
N TRP A 272 10.49 12.22 -2.56
CA TRP A 272 9.83 11.58 -1.44
C TRP A 272 8.91 12.53 -0.67
N GLU A 273 7.68 12.12 -0.43
CA GLU A 273 6.86 12.68 0.63
C GLU A 273 7.51 12.35 1.97
N ARG A 274 7.60 13.34 2.87
CA ARG A 274 8.24 13.22 4.18
C ARG A 274 7.26 13.53 5.28
N SER A 275 7.20 12.65 6.29
CA SER A 275 6.45 12.90 7.52
C SER A 275 7.43 12.96 8.70
N THR A 276 7.52 14.12 9.34
CA THR A 276 8.25 14.31 10.59
C THR A 276 7.28 14.17 11.76
N LYS A 277 7.56 13.22 12.65
CA LYS A 277 6.72 12.88 13.79
C LYS A 277 7.46 13.13 15.09
N PHE A 278 6.80 13.83 15.99
CA PHE A 278 7.24 14.03 17.37
C PHE A 278 6.17 13.48 18.31
N ASN A 279 6.58 12.64 19.25
CA ASN A 279 5.72 12.12 20.29
C ASN A 279 6.38 12.28 21.64
N ILE A 280 5.60 12.65 22.65
CA ILE A 280 5.97 12.58 24.07
C ILE A 280 4.83 11.96 24.84
N GLY A 281 5.13 11.01 25.71
CA GLY A 281 4.07 10.31 26.45
C GLY A 281 4.56 9.73 27.77
N MET A 282 3.60 9.30 28.54
CA MET A 282 3.82 8.56 29.77
C MET A 282 2.92 7.34 29.84
N ASP A 283 3.47 6.26 30.37
CA ASP A 283 2.77 5.01 30.62
C ASP A 283 2.85 4.70 32.10
N THR A 284 1.72 4.54 32.78
CA THR A 284 1.67 4.29 34.23
C THR A 284 0.78 3.10 34.56
N ARG A 285 1.14 2.40 35.64
CA ARG A 285 0.31 1.38 36.27
C ARG A 285 0.21 1.70 37.76
N TRP A 286 -1.00 1.66 38.28
CA TRP A 286 -1.33 2.03 39.65
C TRP A 286 -1.99 0.87 40.37
N PHE A 287 -1.93 0.87 41.72
CA PHE A 287 -2.64 -0.11 42.58
C PHE A 287 -2.32 -1.56 42.18
N GLU A 288 -1.03 -1.92 42.19
CA GLU A 288 -0.56 -3.27 41.79
C GLU A 288 -0.92 -3.63 40.34
N GLY A 289 -1.09 -2.62 39.48
CA GLY A 289 -1.41 -2.81 38.05
C GLY A 289 -2.90 -2.87 37.71
N LYS A 290 -3.79 -2.63 38.69
CA LYS A 290 -5.24 -2.61 38.46
C LYS A 290 -5.69 -1.43 37.60
N LEU A 291 -5.08 -0.25 37.78
CA LEU A 291 -5.34 0.93 36.96
C LEU A 291 -4.15 1.16 36.03
N THR A 292 -4.42 1.29 34.74
CA THR A 292 -3.46 1.75 33.72
C THR A 292 -3.88 3.13 33.23
N LEU A 293 -2.93 4.05 33.12
CA LEU A 293 -3.13 5.36 32.53
C LEU A 293 -1.98 5.64 31.58
N ASN A 294 -2.31 5.81 30.30
CA ASN A 294 -1.39 6.20 29.24
C ASN A 294 -1.84 7.56 28.71
N ALA A 295 -0.92 8.49 28.55
CA ALA A 295 -1.18 9.78 27.96
C ALA A 295 -0.07 10.10 26.97
N GLU A 296 -0.44 10.64 25.83
CA GLU A 296 0.48 10.98 24.74
C GLU A 296 0.07 12.28 24.09
N TYR A 297 1.08 13.11 23.76
CA TYR A 297 0.96 14.22 22.83
C TYR A 297 1.75 13.86 21.57
N PHE A 298 1.15 14.06 20.42
CA PHE A 298 1.80 13.85 19.12
C PHE A 298 1.69 15.08 18.24
N ARG A 299 2.68 15.22 17.38
CA ARG A 299 2.68 16.19 16.28
C ARG A 299 3.31 15.57 15.05
N GLU A 300 2.57 15.60 13.95
CA GLU A 300 3.03 15.19 12.64
C GLU A 300 3.04 16.39 11.69
N ASN A 301 4.15 16.57 10.99
CA ASN A 301 4.27 17.50 9.88
C ASN A 301 4.62 16.72 8.63
N ARG A 302 3.68 16.63 7.71
CA ARG A 302 3.83 15.93 6.45
C ARG A 302 4.06 16.94 5.34
N THR A 303 5.20 16.85 4.67
CA THR A 303 5.67 17.78 3.65
C THR A 303 5.92 17.06 2.33
N ASN A 304 6.08 17.80 1.25
CA ASN A 304 6.33 17.27 -0.08
C ASN A 304 5.26 16.27 -0.56
N ILE A 305 4.01 16.44 -0.13
CA ILE A 305 2.92 15.57 -0.55
C ILE A 305 2.64 15.81 -2.04
N LEU A 306 2.63 14.72 -2.79
CA LEU A 306 2.35 14.75 -4.22
C LEU A 306 0.88 15.03 -4.48
N LYS A 307 0.63 16.08 -5.24
CA LYS A 307 -0.71 16.49 -5.66
C LYS A 307 -0.70 16.94 -7.11
N THR A 308 -1.64 16.45 -7.89
CA THR A 308 -1.91 16.99 -9.22
C THR A 308 -2.62 18.34 -9.06
N PRO A 309 -2.08 19.44 -9.61
CA PRO A 309 -2.74 20.73 -9.60
C PRO A 309 -4.13 20.62 -10.23
N SER A 310 -5.15 21.13 -9.56
CA SER A 310 -6.55 21.05 -10.02
C SER A 310 -6.98 22.22 -10.90
N ARG A 311 -6.17 23.27 -10.97
CA ARG A 311 -6.46 24.46 -11.78
C ARG A 311 -5.34 24.66 -12.78
N THR A 312 -5.73 24.67 -14.05
CA THR A 312 -4.88 25.07 -15.17
C THR A 312 -5.26 26.49 -15.58
N ASN A 313 -4.27 27.30 -15.88
CA ASN A 313 -4.56 28.57 -16.52
C ASN A 313 -4.86 28.28 -18.00
N ILE A 314 -6.09 28.51 -18.41
CA ILE A 314 -6.57 28.26 -19.78
C ILE A 314 -5.70 28.97 -20.85
N ILE A 315 -5.08 30.10 -20.49
CA ILE A 315 -4.20 30.87 -21.37
C ILE A 315 -2.90 30.14 -21.69
N SER A 316 -2.47 29.18 -20.81
CA SER A 316 -1.23 28.42 -21.02
C SER A 316 -1.33 27.31 -22.08
N GLY A 317 -2.56 26.96 -22.51
CA GLY A 317 -2.80 25.83 -23.42
C GLY A 317 -2.54 24.45 -22.79
N VAL A 318 -2.19 24.41 -21.50
CA VAL A 318 -1.95 23.16 -20.77
C VAL A 318 -3.24 22.67 -20.14
N THR A 319 -3.67 21.49 -20.51
CA THR A 319 -4.94 20.90 -20.04
C THR A 319 -4.80 20.06 -18.78
N SER A 320 -3.59 19.57 -18.49
CA SER A 320 -3.33 18.79 -17.28
C SER A 320 -1.86 18.93 -16.86
N PHE A 321 -1.62 18.86 -15.55
CA PHE A 321 -0.28 18.84 -14.96
C PHE A 321 0.06 17.46 -14.41
N SER A 322 1.33 17.12 -14.41
CA SER A 322 1.85 16.01 -13.65
C SER A 322 1.77 16.30 -12.14
N PRO A 323 1.73 15.27 -11.29
CA PRO A 323 1.84 15.44 -9.85
C PRO A 323 3.10 16.22 -9.47
N GLN A 324 3.00 17.07 -8.47
CA GLN A 324 4.09 17.88 -7.92
C GLN A 324 4.10 17.81 -6.40
N ASN A 325 5.24 18.01 -5.76
CA ASN A 325 5.38 18.04 -4.31
C ASN A 325 4.91 19.38 -3.73
N LEU A 326 3.60 19.62 -3.68
CA LEU A 326 3.01 20.93 -3.40
C LEU A 326 2.34 21.05 -2.03
N MET A 327 1.89 19.94 -1.44
CA MET A 327 1.06 20.00 -0.23
C MET A 327 1.86 19.79 1.04
N GLU A 328 1.40 20.45 2.09
CA GLU A 328 1.82 20.24 3.46
C GLU A 328 0.57 20.01 4.33
N VAL A 329 0.65 19.07 5.26
CA VAL A 329 -0.40 18.78 6.24
C VAL A 329 0.23 18.69 7.61
N LYS A 330 -0.37 19.39 8.58
CA LYS A 330 -0.01 19.32 10.00
C LYS A 330 -1.13 18.67 10.77
N ASN A 331 -0.76 17.71 11.59
CA ASN A 331 -1.67 17.03 12.51
C ASN A 331 -1.02 17.00 13.89
N GLN A 332 -1.78 17.33 14.94
CA GLN A 332 -1.30 17.28 16.31
C GLN A 332 -2.47 16.99 17.24
N GLY A 333 -2.21 16.30 18.33
CA GLY A 333 -3.28 15.95 19.23
C GLY A 333 -2.77 15.39 20.55
N VAL A 334 -3.73 15.08 21.41
CA VAL A 334 -3.52 14.44 22.70
C VAL A 334 -4.37 13.18 22.74
N GLU A 335 -3.80 12.10 23.22
CA GLU A 335 -4.49 10.83 23.43
C GLU A 335 -4.33 10.42 24.88
N VAL A 336 -5.42 9.95 25.48
CA VAL A 336 -5.45 9.43 26.85
C VAL A 336 -6.19 8.11 26.85
N GLU A 337 -5.58 7.09 27.41
CA GLU A 337 -6.19 5.79 27.64
C GLU A 337 -6.19 5.49 29.13
N VAL A 338 -7.34 5.06 29.65
CA VAL A 338 -7.52 4.60 31.03
C VAL A 338 -8.05 3.18 31.02
N GLY A 339 -7.42 2.29 31.73
CA GLY A 339 -7.85 0.91 31.90
C GLY A 339 -7.96 0.52 33.36
N TRP A 340 -9.05 -0.12 33.73
CA TRP A 340 -9.23 -0.73 35.05
C TRP A 340 -9.43 -2.23 34.91
N ASP A 341 -8.59 -3.02 35.56
CA ASP A 341 -8.64 -4.48 35.57
C ASP A 341 -8.65 -4.98 37.01
N HIS A 342 -9.71 -5.65 37.40
CA HIS A 342 -9.82 -6.13 38.77
C HIS A 342 -10.57 -7.46 38.84
N LYS A 343 -10.18 -8.28 39.83
CA LYS A 343 -10.80 -9.56 40.11
C LYS A 343 -11.31 -9.60 41.54
N ILE A 344 -12.59 -9.92 41.70
CA ILE A 344 -13.25 -10.12 43.00
C ILE A 344 -13.61 -11.61 43.10
N LYS A 345 -12.85 -12.38 43.88
CA LYS A 345 -12.96 -13.85 43.95
C LYS A 345 -12.81 -14.45 42.53
N ASP A 346 -13.85 -15.11 42.01
CA ASP A 346 -13.85 -15.74 40.69
C ASP A 346 -14.34 -14.83 39.58
N PHE A 347 -14.89 -13.65 39.92
CA PHE A 347 -15.38 -12.69 38.96
C PHE A 347 -14.29 -11.68 38.60
N GLY A 348 -13.83 -11.74 37.33
CA GLY A 348 -12.89 -10.76 36.73
C GLY A 348 -13.63 -9.79 35.83
N TYR A 349 -13.29 -8.48 35.92
CA TYR A 349 -13.82 -7.48 35.02
C TYR A 349 -12.74 -6.50 34.58
N ARG A 350 -12.89 -6.02 33.35
CA ARG A 350 -12.01 -5.03 32.75
C ARG A 350 -12.81 -3.94 32.08
N ILE A 351 -12.46 -2.70 32.36
CA ILE A 351 -13.05 -1.50 31.75
C ILE A 351 -11.93 -0.72 31.10
N LYS A 352 -12.11 -0.31 29.84
CA LYS A 352 -11.17 0.56 29.13
C LYS A 352 -11.93 1.72 28.52
N ALA A 353 -11.33 2.90 28.59
CA ALA A 353 -11.80 4.12 27.95
C ALA A 353 -10.61 4.81 27.29
N ASN A 354 -10.83 5.36 26.12
CA ASN A 354 -9.85 6.18 25.42
C ASN A 354 -10.51 7.43 24.86
N ILE A 355 -9.76 8.51 24.86
CA ILE A 355 -10.14 9.78 24.27
C ILE A 355 -8.98 10.31 23.44
N ALA A 356 -9.27 10.77 22.24
CA ALA A 356 -8.33 11.45 21.36
C ALA A 356 -8.91 12.80 20.96
N TYR A 357 -8.06 13.82 21.00
CA TYR A 357 -8.37 15.16 20.52
C TYR A 357 -7.29 15.58 19.53
N ASN A 358 -7.72 15.88 18.28
CA ASN A 358 -6.87 16.30 17.18
C ASN A 358 -7.17 17.72 16.74
#